data_2e5e56542dc42a5d6f322305a8a01453
#
_entry.id   2e5e56542dc42a5d6f322305a8a01453
#
_cell.length_a   1.000
_cell.length_b   1.000
_cell.length_c   1.000
_cell.angle_alpha   90.00
_cell.angle_beta   90.00
_cell.angle_gamma   90.00
#
_symmetry.space_group_name_H-M   'P 1'
#
loop_
_entity.id
_entity.type
_entity.pdbx_description
1 polymer ?
#
loop_
_entity_poly.entity_id
_entity_poly.type
_entity_poly.pdbx_seq_one_letter_code
_entity_poly.pdbx_strand_id
1 'polypeptide(L)'
;VGECAPKNIKHRHWIGMGFGVLPDITNLILVHPYLGHIAGRTIPFALGSDFVDFPQILDHWTYHVWLLSHSLLFWAIVFAPLWRRSPGMKLATLAYLSHVLADLPSHTGAYGLEPFYPVHYIFDGWFDAWLWGPGPIAASVVLTTVVFLLTRALRQRVLWPSERQDKTLNRA
;
A
#
# COMPACT_ATOMS: atom_id res chain seq x y z
N VAL A 1 -9.48 0.58 3.81
CA VAL A 1 -10.32 -0.01 2.74
C VAL A 1 -11.15 -1.17 3.29
N GLY A 2 -10.56 -2.18 3.95
CA GLY A 2 -11.32 -3.33 4.49
C GLY A 2 -12.41 -2.98 5.48
N GLU A 3 -12.23 -1.91 6.28
CA GLU A 3 -13.26 -1.44 7.23
C GLU A 3 -14.44 -0.78 6.53
N CYS A 4 -14.23 -0.15 5.38
CA CYS A 4 -15.30 0.43 4.56
C CYS A 4 -16.08 -0.61 3.75
N ALA A 5 -15.57 -1.84 3.63
CA ALA A 5 -16.20 -2.89 2.83
C ALA A 5 -17.45 -3.46 3.50
N PRO A 6 -18.46 -3.92 2.72
CA PRO A 6 -19.65 -4.59 3.23
C PRO A 6 -19.30 -5.80 4.13
N LYS A 7 -20.09 -6.00 5.19
CA LYS A 7 -19.84 -7.09 6.16
C LYS A 7 -20.03 -8.50 5.59
N ASN A 8 -20.84 -8.64 4.56
CA ASN A 8 -21.05 -9.90 3.85
C ASN A 8 -19.80 -10.40 3.09
N ILE A 9 -18.79 -9.56 2.92
CA ILE A 9 -17.51 -10.00 2.35
C ILE A 9 -16.73 -10.75 3.42
N LYS A 10 -16.65 -12.07 3.26
CA LYS A 10 -15.87 -12.95 4.14
C LYS A 10 -14.40 -12.54 4.08
N HIS A 11 -13.73 -12.51 5.26
CA HIS A 11 -12.31 -12.15 5.39
C HIS A 11 -11.91 -10.77 4.82
N ARG A 12 -12.84 -9.81 4.74
CA ARG A 12 -12.60 -8.47 4.15
C ARG A 12 -11.36 -7.74 4.69
N HIS A 13 -11.05 -7.90 5.98
CA HIS A 13 -9.87 -7.24 6.58
C HIS A 13 -8.58 -7.85 6.05
N TRP A 14 -8.53 -9.18 5.94
CA TRP A 14 -7.38 -9.89 5.39
C TRP A 14 -7.18 -9.62 3.90
N ILE A 15 -8.29 -9.55 3.13
CA ILE A 15 -8.24 -9.14 1.72
C ILE A 15 -7.70 -7.72 1.60
N GLY A 16 -8.26 -6.77 2.38
CA GLY A 16 -7.83 -5.38 2.33
C GLY A 16 -6.36 -5.20 2.75
N MET A 17 -5.92 -5.92 3.78
CA MET A 17 -4.54 -5.88 4.26
C MET A 17 -3.58 -6.52 3.25
N GLY A 18 -3.87 -7.75 2.81
CA GLY A 18 -2.99 -8.50 1.91
C GLY A 18 -2.79 -7.78 0.57
N PHE A 19 -3.87 -7.30 -0.05
CA PHE A 19 -3.76 -6.57 -1.31
C PHE A 19 -3.28 -5.13 -1.14
N GLY A 20 -3.49 -4.52 0.03
CA GLY A 20 -2.93 -3.21 0.35
C GLY A 20 -1.42 -3.22 0.55
N VAL A 21 -0.82 -4.36 0.91
CA VAL A 21 0.64 -4.50 1.09
C VAL A 21 1.29 -5.14 -0.14
N LEU A 22 0.51 -5.73 -1.04
CA LEU A 22 1.02 -6.50 -2.17
C LEU A 22 2.04 -5.75 -3.05
N PRO A 23 1.88 -4.45 -3.37
CA PRO A 23 2.89 -3.71 -4.15
C PRO A 23 4.26 -3.73 -3.48
N ASP A 24 4.33 -3.55 -2.15
CA ASP A 24 5.57 -3.51 -1.38
C ASP A 24 6.24 -4.87 -1.18
N ILE A 25 5.51 -5.96 -1.39
CA ILE A 25 6.11 -7.30 -1.28
C ILE A 25 7.29 -7.44 -2.25
N THR A 26 7.20 -6.85 -3.44
CA THR A 26 8.29 -6.85 -4.42
C THR A 26 9.52 -6.13 -3.90
N ASN A 27 9.34 -5.02 -3.21
CA ASN A 27 10.41 -4.28 -2.56
C ASN A 27 11.05 -5.12 -1.44
N LEU A 28 10.22 -5.64 -0.56
CA LEU A 28 10.64 -6.40 0.62
C LEU A 28 11.42 -7.68 0.27
N ILE A 29 11.01 -8.40 -0.78
CA ILE A 29 11.62 -9.70 -1.14
C ILE A 29 12.64 -9.63 -2.26
N LEU A 30 12.72 -8.55 -3.02
CA LEU A 30 13.63 -8.40 -4.15
C LEU A 30 14.62 -7.26 -3.96
N VAL A 31 14.11 -6.02 -3.81
CA VAL A 31 14.96 -4.82 -3.78
C VAL A 31 15.81 -4.77 -2.51
N HIS A 32 15.18 -4.86 -1.34
CA HIS A 32 15.89 -4.80 -0.06
C HIS A 32 16.94 -5.92 0.11
N PRO A 33 16.65 -7.21 -0.18
CA PRO A 33 17.67 -8.25 -0.07
C PRO A 33 18.82 -8.07 -1.04
N TYR A 34 18.54 -7.70 -2.29
CA TYR A 34 19.59 -7.47 -3.27
C TYR A 34 20.48 -6.28 -2.87
N LEU A 35 19.87 -5.13 -2.56
CA LEU A 35 20.59 -3.92 -2.19
C LEU A 35 21.36 -4.12 -0.88
N GLY A 36 20.78 -4.77 0.13
CA GLY A 36 21.47 -5.10 1.36
C GLY A 36 22.66 -6.05 1.16
N HIS A 37 22.56 -6.99 0.20
CA HIS A 37 23.65 -7.86 -0.17
C HIS A 37 24.82 -7.08 -0.78
N ILE A 38 24.58 -6.21 -1.77
CA ILE A 38 25.64 -5.41 -2.40
C ILE A 38 26.24 -4.36 -1.45
N ALA A 39 25.47 -3.90 -0.47
CA ALA A 39 25.92 -3.02 0.61
C ALA A 39 26.71 -3.76 1.70
N GLY A 40 26.92 -5.06 1.58
CA GLY A 40 27.70 -5.88 2.54
C GLY A 40 27.03 -6.03 3.90
N ARG A 41 25.68 -5.94 3.97
CA ARG A 41 24.94 -6.10 5.22
C ARG A 41 24.98 -7.56 5.70
N THR A 42 25.20 -7.78 6.99
CA THR A 42 25.18 -9.13 7.60
C THR A 42 23.79 -9.78 7.46
N ILE A 43 22.72 -8.99 7.67
CA ILE A 43 21.36 -9.36 7.30
C ILE A 43 21.10 -8.67 5.95
N PRO A 44 20.78 -9.40 4.88
CA PRO A 44 20.63 -8.83 3.55
C PRO A 44 19.31 -8.02 3.46
N PHE A 45 19.29 -6.91 4.14
CA PHE A 45 18.18 -5.97 4.15
C PHE A 45 18.72 -4.54 4.12
N ALA A 46 18.36 -3.81 3.07
CA ALA A 46 18.85 -2.46 2.83
C ALA A 46 18.28 -1.46 3.85
N LEU A 47 19.11 -0.49 4.22
CA LEU A 47 18.71 0.70 4.95
C LEU A 47 18.51 1.86 3.96
N GLY A 48 17.85 2.94 4.39
CA GLY A 48 17.61 4.12 3.55
C GLY A 48 18.90 4.71 2.98
N SER A 49 20.03 4.71 3.73
CA SER A 49 21.32 5.15 3.25
C SER A 49 21.85 4.34 2.07
N ASP A 50 21.55 3.03 2.01
CA ASP A 50 22.06 2.17 0.95
C ASP A 50 21.49 2.54 -0.43
N PHE A 51 20.26 3.10 -0.46
CA PHE A 51 19.67 3.62 -1.69
C PHE A 51 20.43 4.86 -2.21
N VAL A 52 21.01 5.67 -1.32
CA VAL A 52 21.84 6.82 -1.68
C VAL A 52 23.23 6.36 -2.14
N ASP A 53 23.83 5.41 -1.42
CA ASP A 53 25.20 4.95 -1.65
C ASP A 53 25.34 4.03 -2.86
N PHE A 54 24.24 3.34 -3.24
CA PHE A 54 24.22 2.36 -4.35
C PHE A 54 23.14 2.69 -5.40
N PRO A 55 23.25 3.84 -6.10
CA PRO A 55 22.22 4.29 -7.06
C PRO A 55 22.07 3.35 -8.27
N GLN A 56 23.02 2.45 -8.53
CA GLN A 56 22.92 1.43 -9.57
C GLN A 56 21.74 0.47 -9.39
N ILE A 57 21.07 0.49 -8.24
CA ILE A 57 19.83 -0.25 -8.04
C ILE A 57 18.72 0.19 -9.01
N LEU A 58 18.72 1.45 -9.42
CA LEU A 58 17.72 2.01 -10.34
C LEU A 58 17.71 1.29 -11.70
N ASP A 59 18.87 0.80 -12.15
CA ASP A 59 18.99 0.06 -13.42
C ASP A 59 18.83 -1.45 -13.25
N HIS A 60 18.64 -1.92 -12.01
CA HIS A 60 18.55 -3.35 -11.75
C HIS A 60 17.12 -3.86 -11.92
N TRP A 61 16.98 -5.08 -12.47
CA TRP A 61 15.66 -5.66 -12.75
C TRP A 61 14.72 -5.74 -11.52
N THR A 62 15.27 -5.89 -10.31
CA THR A 62 14.46 -5.93 -9.07
C THR A 62 13.73 -4.61 -8.84
N TYR A 63 14.39 -3.48 -9.15
CA TYR A 63 13.79 -2.16 -9.07
C TYR A 63 12.70 -1.97 -10.15
N HIS A 64 12.94 -2.46 -11.36
CA HIS A 64 11.93 -2.43 -12.42
C HIS A 64 10.68 -3.25 -12.09
N VAL A 65 10.83 -4.38 -11.38
CA VAL A 65 9.68 -5.15 -10.86
C VAL A 65 8.92 -4.35 -9.80
N TRP A 66 9.63 -3.62 -8.95
CA TRP A 66 9.01 -2.72 -7.98
C TRP A 66 8.24 -1.57 -8.67
N LEU A 67 8.85 -0.89 -9.66
CA LEU A 67 8.17 0.13 -10.47
C LEU A 67 6.90 -0.42 -11.14
N LEU A 68 6.99 -1.63 -11.70
CA LEU A 68 5.83 -2.29 -12.32
C LEU A 68 4.71 -2.52 -11.30
N SER A 69 5.04 -2.99 -10.09
CA SER A 69 4.04 -3.22 -9.03
C SER A 69 3.39 -1.92 -8.54
N HIS A 70 4.04 -0.77 -8.66
CA HIS A 70 3.49 0.55 -8.32
C HIS A 70 2.89 1.30 -9.52
N SER A 71 2.80 0.64 -10.70
CA SER A 71 2.23 1.25 -11.89
C SER A 71 0.70 1.19 -11.90
N LEU A 72 0.06 2.34 -12.12
CA LEU A 72 -1.39 2.45 -12.39
C LEU A 72 -1.76 1.74 -13.69
N LEU A 73 -0.85 1.72 -14.67
CA LEU A 73 -1.06 1.00 -15.93
C LEU A 73 -1.11 -0.51 -15.67
N PHE A 74 -0.17 -1.05 -14.86
CA PHE A 74 -0.20 -2.44 -14.43
C PHE A 74 -1.49 -2.76 -13.67
N TRP A 75 -1.88 -1.91 -12.73
CA TRP A 75 -3.14 -2.06 -12.02
C TRP A 75 -4.34 -2.10 -12.97
N ALA A 76 -4.40 -1.19 -13.96
CA ALA A 76 -5.50 -1.11 -14.90
C ALA A 76 -5.61 -2.36 -15.79
N ILE A 77 -4.48 -2.95 -16.19
CA ILE A 77 -4.44 -4.13 -17.04
C ILE A 77 -4.74 -5.42 -16.25
N VAL A 78 -4.15 -5.56 -15.06
CA VAL A 78 -4.21 -6.82 -14.30
C VAL A 78 -5.36 -6.84 -13.31
N PHE A 79 -5.54 -5.77 -12.52
CA PHE A 79 -6.48 -5.75 -11.40
C PHE A 79 -7.84 -5.16 -11.76
N ALA A 80 -7.93 -4.12 -12.60
CA ALA A 80 -9.20 -3.50 -12.92
C ALA A 80 -10.20 -4.49 -13.58
N PRO A 81 -9.80 -5.42 -14.45
CA PRO A 81 -10.73 -6.43 -14.99
C PRO A 81 -11.30 -7.38 -13.93
N LEU A 82 -10.57 -7.58 -12.81
CA LEU A 82 -11.02 -8.45 -11.72
C LEU A 82 -12.15 -7.83 -10.89
N TRP A 83 -12.33 -6.52 -10.99
CA TRP A 83 -13.37 -5.76 -10.28
C TRP A 83 -14.79 -6.34 -10.43
N ARG A 84 -15.10 -6.88 -11.61
CA ARG A 84 -16.44 -7.41 -11.92
C ARG A 84 -16.65 -8.85 -11.47
N ARG A 85 -15.61 -9.58 -11.02
CA ARG A 85 -15.70 -11.01 -10.70
C ARG A 85 -16.43 -11.29 -9.38
N SER A 86 -16.16 -10.50 -8.33
CA SER A 86 -16.82 -10.67 -7.03
C SER A 86 -16.63 -9.43 -6.15
N PRO A 87 -17.47 -9.25 -5.11
CA PRO A 87 -17.27 -8.18 -4.12
C PRO A 87 -15.91 -8.23 -3.41
N GLY A 88 -15.38 -9.45 -3.16
CA GLY A 88 -14.04 -9.62 -2.59
C GLY A 88 -12.93 -9.16 -3.53
N MET A 89 -13.03 -9.46 -4.84
CA MET A 89 -12.09 -8.98 -5.83
C MET A 89 -12.17 -7.47 -6.02
N LYS A 90 -13.36 -6.90 -5.95
CA LYS A 90 -13.53 -5.44 -5.95
C LYS A 90 -12.79 -4.79 -4.79
N LEU A 91 -12.90 -5.36 -3.58
CA LEU A 91 -12.19 -4.91 -2.41
C LEU A 91 -10.67 -5.03 -2.57
N ALA A 92 -10.19 -6.17 -3.07
CA ALA A 92 -8.77 -6.43 -3.35
C ALA A 92 -8.19 -5.40 -4.33
N THR A 93 -8.89 -5.15 -5.43
CA THR A 93 -8.52 -4.18 -6.47
C THR A 93 -8.44 -2.76 -5.90
N LEU A 94 -9.41 -2.37 -5.07
CA LEU A 94 -9.41 -1.06 -4.41
C LEU A 94 -8.29 -0.93 -3.37
N ALA A 95 -8.00 -1.99 -2.62
CA ALA A 95 -6.94 -1.99 -1.62
C ALA A 95 -5.57 -1.79 -2.28
N TYR A 96 -5.31 -2.52 -3.37
CA TYR A 96 -4.10 -2.35 -4.17
C TYR A 96 -3.98 -0.91 -4.72
N LEU A 97 -5.03 -0.41 -5.37
CA LEU A 97 -5.04 0.95 -5.92
C LEU A 97 -4.80 2.00 -4.84
N SER A 98 -5.43 1.83 -3.66
CA SER A 98 -5.27 2.79 -2.57
C SER A 98 -3.83 2.88 -2.06
N HIS A 99 -3.08 1.78 -2.09
CA HIS A 99 -1.66 1.77 -1.77
C HIS A 99 -0.87 2.58 -2.81
N VAL A 100 -0.97 2.23 -4.08
CA VAL A 100 -0.25 2.93 -5.16
C VAL A 100 -0.54 4.44 -5.15
N LEU A 101 -1.80 4.84 -4.92
CA LEU A 101 -2.16 6.26 -4.83
C LEU A 101 -1.62 6.94 -3.57
N ALA A 102 -1.51 6.21 -2.46
CA ALA A 102 -0.93 6.75 -1.23
C ALA A 102 0.58 6.94 -1.32
N ASP A 103 1.25 6.16 -2.16
CA ASP A 103 2.69 6.24 -2.36
C ASP A 103 3.12 7.37 -3.30
N LEU A 104 2.25 7.83 -4.20
CA LEU A 104 2.60 8.93 -5.12
C LEU A 104 3.22 10.15 -4.40
N PRO A 105 2.67 10.68 -3.30
CA PRO A 105 3.25 11.83 -2.63
C PRO A 105 4.52 11.52 -1.82
N SER A 106 4.84 10.24 -1.58
CA SER A 106 5.86 9.81 -0.61
C SER A 106 7.19 9.37 -1.21
N HIS A 107 7.36 9.53 -2.52
CA HIS A 107 8.59 9.19 -3.24
C HIS A 107 9.04 10.37 -4.10
N THR A 108 10.31 10.77 -3.97
CA THR A 108 10.86 11.98 -4.63
C THR A 108 12.16 11.71 -5.36
N GLY A 109 12.52 12.63 -6.26
CA GLY A 109 13.79 12.60 -6.98
C GLY A 109 13.97 11.36 -7.84
N ALA A 110 15.16 10.75 -7.78
CA ALA A 110 15.50 9.55 -8.54
C ALA A 110 14.64 8.31 -8.14
N TYR A 111 14.03 8.35 -6.96
CA TYR A 111 13.15 7.31 -6.45
C TYR A 111 11.65 7.69 -6.56
N GLY A 112 11.33 8.74 -7.31
CA GLY A 112 9.96 9.10 -7.66
C GLY A 112 9.25 7.95 -8.36
N LEU A 113 7.94 7.82 -8.13
CA LEU A 113 7.17 6.76 -8.77
C LEU A 113 6.97 7.02 -10.26
N GLU A 114 6.95 5.94 -11.04
CA GLU A 114 6.55 5.96 -12.43
C GLU A 114 5.15 5.35 -12.59
N PRO A 115 4.07 6.14 -12.39
CA PRO A 115 2.71 5.63 -12.34
C PRO A 115 2.24 4.99 -13.66
N PHE A 116 2.93 5.26 -14.75
CA PHE A 116 2.62 4.71 -16.08
C PHE A 116 3.70 3.74 -16.58
N TYR A 117 4.60 3.25 -15.70
CA TYR A 117 5.63 2.29 -16.09
C TYR A 117 5.04 1.13 -16.92
N PRO A 118 5.63 0.71 -18.07
CA PRO A 118 6.97 1.06 -18.55
C PRO A 118 7.09 2.36 -19.34
N VAL A 119 6.08 3.22 -19.38
CA VAL A 119 6.22 4.56 -19.93
C VAL A 119 6.91 5.42 -18.89
N HIS A 120 8.13 5.88 -19.22
CA HIS A 120 8.95 6.66 -18.30
C HIS A 120 8.36 8.06 -18.08
N TYR A 121 7.69 8.21 -16.96
CA TYR A 121 7.19 9.47 -16.44
C TYR A 121 7.30 9.44 -14.92
N ILE A 122 8.30 10.13 -14.39
CA ILE A 122 8.54 10.20 -12.95
C ILE A 122 7.56 11.20 -12.36
N PHE A 123 6.73 10.74 -11.43
CA PHE A 123 5.96 11.61 -10.55
C PHE A 123 6.83 11.96 -9.34
N ASP A 124 7.24 13.20 -9.25
CA ASP A 124 8.01 13.71 -8.13
C ASP A 124 7.07 14.07 -6.98
N GLY A 125 7.09 13.25 -5.93
CA GLY A 125 6.24 13.41 -4.76
C GLY A 125 6.59 14.67 -3.94
N TRP A 126 6.02 14.78 -2.76
CA TRP A 126 6.21 15.96 -1.88
C TRP A 126 7.19 15.72 -0.75
N PHE A 127 7.45 14.48 -0.42
CA PHE A 127 8.37 14.08 0.64
C PHE A 127 8.91 12.68 0.36
N ASP A 128 10.06 12.35 0.95
CA ASP A 128 10.69 11.03 0.79
C ASP A 128 10.47 10.19 2.05
N ALA A 129 9.60 9.17 1.95
CA ALA A 129 9.32 8.27 3.05
C ALA A 129 10.51 7.36 3.39
N TRP A 130 11.44 7.12 2.47
CA TRP A 130 12.65 6.34 2.72
C TRP A 130 13.59 7.01 3.71
N LEU A 131 13.56 8.34 3.78
CA LEU A 131 14.37 9.13 4.69
C LEU A 131 13.69 9.38 6.05
N TRP A 132 12.52 8.77 6.28
CA TRP A 132 11.81 8.96 7.52
C TRP A 132 12.56 8.36 8.70
N GLY A 133 12.83 9.19 9.70
CA GLY A 133 13.27 8.75 11.01
C GLY A 133 12.10 8.25 11.88
N PRO A 134 12.38 7.89 13.15
CA PRO A 134 11.36 7.34 14.06
C PRO A 134 10.15 8.26 14.28
N GLY A 135 10.33 9.58 14.26
CA GLY A 135 9.25 10.55 14.49
C GLY A 135 8.15 10.50 13.42
N PRO A 136 8.45 10.74 12.13
CA PRO A 136 7.49 10.60 11.04
C PRO A 136 6.84 9.22 10.97
N ILE A 137 7.60 8.14 11.21
CA ILE A 137 7.06 6.77 11.25
C ILE A 137 6.02 6.66 12.37
N ALA A 138 6.33 7.09 13.60
CA ALA A 138 5.38 7.07 14.70
C ALA A 138 4.14 7.92 14.40
N ALA A 139 4.30 9.11 13.82
CA ALA A 139 3.20 9.97 13.43
C ALA A 139 2.29 9.29 12.39
N SER A 140 2.86 8.61 11.39
CA SER A 140 2.08 7.89 10.37
C SER A 140 1.27 6.74 10.97
N VAL A 141 1.85 5.99 11.92
CA VAL A 141 1.15 4.93 12.66
C VAL A 141 -0.01 5.50 13.47
N VAL A 142 0.21 6.60 14.19
CA VAL A 142 -0.85 7.27 14.97
C VAL A 142 -1.96 7.74 14.03
N LEU A 143 -1.61 8.45 12.94
CA LEU A 143 -2.58 8.95 11.97
C LEU A 143 -3.41 7.80 11.37
N THR A 144 -2.76 6.74 10.93
CA THR A 144 -3.42 5.55 10.37
C THR A 144 -4.37 4.91 11.37
N THR A 145 -3.95 4.82 12.65
CA THR A 145 -4.78 4.30 13.73
C THR A 145 -6.00 5.18 13.97
N VAL A 146 -5.82 6.51 14.02
CA VAL A 146 -6.92 7.47 14.17
C VAL A 146 -7.91 7.35 13.02
N VAL A 147 -7.44 7.35 11.77
CA VAL A 147 -8.27 7.19 10.57
C VAL A 147 -9.03 5.86 10.61
N PHE A 148 -8.38 4.77 11.02
CA PHE A 148 -9.03 3.47 11.19
C PHE A 148 -10.17 3.53 12.24
N LEU A 149 -9.90 4.09 13.41
CA LEU A 149 -10.89 4.19 14.49
C LEU A 149 -12.07 5.10 14.10
N LEU A 150 -11.80 6.24 13.44
CA LEU A 150 -12.83 7.13 12.93
C LEU A 150 -13.69 6.45 11.87
N THR A 151 -13.07 5.78 10.91
CA THR A 151 -13.78 5.03 9.86
C THR A 151 -14.68 3.95 10.47
N ARG A 152 -14.17 3.23 11.47
CA ARG A 152 -14.95 2.23 12.21
C ARG A 152 -16.13 2.85 12.96
N ALA A 153 -15.93 3.98 13.62
CA ALA A 153 -16.99 4.69 14.36
C ALA A 153 -18.06 5.25 13.41
N LEU A 154 -17.66 5.89 12.31
CA LEU A 154 -18.58 6.41 11.30
C LEU A 154 -19.39 5.30 10.65
N ARG A 155 -18.76 4.19 10.34
CA ARG A 155 -19.43 3.02 9.79
C ARG A 155 -20.51 2.50 10.71
N GLN A 156 -20.26 2.41 12.03
CA GLN A 156 -21.23 1.96 13.01
C GLN A 156 -22.40 2.94 13.18
N ARG A 157 -22.17 4.23 12.94
CA ARG A 157 -23.19 5.27 13.13
C ARG A 157 -23.99 5.56 11.87
N VAL A 158 -23.37 5.61 10.73
CA VAL A 158 -23.92 6.17 9.49
C VAL A 158 -24.26 5.09 8.46
N LEU A 159 -23.36 4.17 8.24
CA LEU A 159 -23.49 3.20 7.14
C LEU A 159 -24.34 1.97 7.51
N TRP A 160 -24.50 1.66 8.82
CA TRP A 160 -25.24 0.49 9.30
C TRP A 160 -26.09 0.79 10.56
N PRO A 161 -27.02 1.73 10.51
CA PRO A 161 -27.88 2.05 11.67
C PRO A 161 -28.81 0.90 12.07
N SER A 162 -29.24 0.04 11.13
CA SER A 162 -30.12 -1.11 11.38
C SER A 162 -29.52 -2.17 12.31
N GLU A 163 -28.19 -2.33 12.33
CA GLU A 163 -27.55 -3.29 13.23
C GLU A 163 -27.58 -2.88 14.71
N ARG A 164 -27.82 -1.62 14.98
CA ARG A 164 -27.99 -1.11 16.36
C ARG A 164 -29.37 -1.45 16.91
N GLN A 165 -30.42 -1.38 16.08
CA GLN A 165 -31.75 -1.73 16.44
C GLN A 165 -31.91 -3.22 16.76
N ASP A 166 -31.31 -4.10 15.97
CA ASP A 166 -31.33 -5.55 16.18
C ASP A 166 -30.68 -5.97 17.51
N LYS A 167 -29.57 -5.30 17.89
CA LYS A 167 -28.89 -5.59 19.17
C LYS A 167 -29.63 -5.08 20.39
N THR A 168 -30.48 -4.06 20.26
CA THR A 168 -31.30 -3.56 21.36
C THR A 168 -32.55 -4.41 21.53
N LEU A 169 -33.16 -4.89 20.46
CA LEU A 169 -34.31 -5.78 20.49
C LEU A 169 -33.99 -7.18 21.05
N ASN A 170 -32.76 -7.69 20.80
CA ASN A 170 -32.35 -9.00 21.34
C ASN A 170 -31.78 -8.95 22.77
N ARG A 171 -31.79 -7.79 23.44
CA ARG A 171 -31.38 -7.61 24.84
C ARG A 171 -32.54 -7.24 25.77
N ALA A 172 -33.73 -7.02 25.22
CA ALA A 172 -34.98 -6.80 25.95
C ALA A 172 -35.80 -8.08 26.01
#